data_353ad1e76c7b899509b769456e5cae5f
#
_entry.id   353ad1e76c7b899509b769456e5cae5f
#
_cell.length_a   1.000
_cell.length_b   1.000
_cell.length_c   1.000
_cell.angle_alpha   90.00
_cell.angle_beta   90.00
_cell.angle_gamma   90.00
#
_symmetry.space_group_name_H-M   'P 1'
#
loop_
_entity.id
_entity.type
_entity.pdbx_description
1 polymer ?
#
loop_
_entity_poly.entity_id
_entity_poly.type
_entity_poly.pdbx_seq_one_letter_code
_entity_poly.pdbx_strand_id
1 'polypeptide(L)'
;MPGPFCCNFPSMPRLLPHLSQARAPLTREVTAINEHGEVQTLAIPCERALTVYVDKRELVTLMTLGGHPELLVLGYLRNQRLVRSVEEVESITVDWEVGAAAVRTRAGIADIEARTAKRVVTTGCGQGSVFGELMDEVDEIRLPDATLTQSQLYGIVNAIRLQESTYKSAGSVHGCALFRGEQMLFFVEDVGRHNAVDTIAGWMWLQEEGADEPGPMSGADKVFYTTGRLTSEMVIKSAQMGVPIVVSRSGITQMGHMVAERVGLCAIGRATNRHFLCYTAPQRLKLQPELAGPRLRAAA
;
A
#
# COMPACT_ATOMS: atom_id res chain seq x y z
N MET A 1 -50.43 2.62 -21.80
CA MET A 1 -49.03 2.69 -22.25
C MET A 1 -48.20 1.84 -21.30
N PRO A 2 -47.55 0.75 -21.72
CA PRO A 2 -46.66 -0.01 -20.87
C PRO A 2 -45.34 0.77 -20.70
N GLY A 3 -44.88 0.88 -19.44
CA GLY A 3 -43.63 1.53 -19.08
C GLY A 3 -42.41 0.72 -19.58
N PRO A 4 -41.22 1.33 -19.64
CA PRO A 4 -40.04 0.65 -20.15
C PRO A 4 -39.63 -0.51 -19.22
N PHE A 5 -39.54 -1.71 -19.80
CA PHE A 5 -38.90 -2.86 -19.16
C PHE A 5 -37.41 -2.54 -18.95
N CYS A 6 -37.00 -2.28 -17.73
CA CYS A 6 -35.59 -2.34 -17.34
C CYS A 6 -35.17 -3.81 -17.41
N CYS A 7 -34.51 -4.18 -18.49
CA CYS A 7 -33.79 -5.45 -18.58
C CYS A 7 -32.60 -5.36 -17.60
N ASN A 8 -32.74 -5.92 -16.41
CA ASN A 8 -31.60 -6.25 -15.56
C ASN A 8 -30.81 -7.37 -16.25
N PHE A 9 -29.80 -7.00 -17.04
CA PHE A 9 -28.78 -7.96 -17.44
C PHE A 9 -27.95 -8.27 -16.19
N PRO A 10 -27.78 -9.56 -15.83
CA PRO A 10 -26.85 -9.89 -14.77
C PRO A 10 -25.45 -9.41 -15.18
N SER A 11 -24.79 -8.65 -14.29
CA SER A 11 -23.41 -8.22 -14.51
C SER A 11 -22.55 -9.47 -14.78
N MET A 12 -21.79 -9.48 -15.88
CA MET A 12 -20.86 -10.58 -16.12
C MET A 12 -19.86 -10.65 -14.96
N PRO A 13 -19.56 -11.87 -14.45
CA PRO A 13 -18.59 -12.01 -13.38
C PRO A 13 -17.24 -11.45 -13.83
N ARG A 14 -16.57 -10.72 -12.92
CA ARG A 14 -15.22 -10.18 -13.19
C ARG A 14 -14.24 -11.29 -13.50
N LEU A 15 -13.44 -11.08 -14.53
CA LEU A 15 -12.42 -12.05 -14.94
C LEU A 15 -11.13 -11.82 -14.14
N LEU A 16 -11.07 -12.38 -12.93
CA LEU A 16 -9.93 -12.25 -12.04
C LEU A 16 -8.74 -13.13 -12.49
N PRO A 17 -7.49 -12.75 -12.18
CA PRO A 17 -6.30 -13.54 -12.49
C PRO A 17 -6.21 -14.80 -11.62
N HIS A 18 -5.61 -15.84 -12.17
CA HIS A 18 -5.20 -17.00 -11.39
C HIS A 18 -3.91 -16.67 -10.62
N LEU A 19 -3.92 -16.92 -9.29
CA LEU A 19 -2.78 -16.68 -8.40
C LEU A 19 -2.26 -17.98 -7.80
N SER A 20 -0.94 -18.17 -7.76
CA SER A 20 -0.31 -19.40 -7.26
C SER A 20 -0.42 -19.61 -5.75
N GLN A 21 -0.66 -18.54 -4.97
CA GLN A 21 -0.69 -18.55 -3.51
C GLN A 21 0.62 -19.04 -2.88
N ALA A 22 1.75 -18.62 -3.44
CA ALA A 22 3.08 -19.00 -2.98
C ALA A 22 3.35 -18.48 -1.55
N ARG A 23 4.01 -19.30 -0.75
CA ARG A 23 4.36 -18.95 0.63
C ARG A 23 5.84 -19.20 0.90
N ALA A 24 6.42 -18.37 1.76
CA ALA A 24 7.77 -18.54 2.26
C ALA A 24 7.83 -18.16 3.75
N PRO A 25 8.79 -18.70 4.52
CA PRO A 25 9.01 -18.27 5.90
C PRO A 25 9.31 -16.76 5.98
N LEU A 26 8.66 -16.04 6.88
CA LEU A 26 8.85 -14.59 7.01
C LEU A 26 10.06 -14.23 7.88
N THR A 27 10.45 -15.14 8.78
CA THR A 27 11.58 -14.94 9.70
C THR A 27 12.48 -16.14 9.71
N ARG A 28 13.73 -15.94 10.15
CA ARG A 28 14.69 -17.00 10.48
C ARG A 28 15.35 -16.69 11.81
N GLU A 29 15.75 -17.72 12.53
CA GLU A 29 16.54 -17.59 13.74
C GLU A 29 18.01 -17.32 13.43
N VAL A 30 18.61 -16.45 14.24
CA VAL A 30 20.04 -16.15 14.23
C VAL A 30 20.54 -16.04 15.66
N THR A 31 21.84 -16.23 15.84
CA THR A 31 22.51 -16.00 17.10
C THR A 31 23.13 -14.62 17.12
N ALA A 32 22.89 -13.84 18.17
CA ALA A 32 23.49 -12.54 18.40
C ALA A 32 24.07 -12.45 19.81
N ILE A 33 24.92 -11.46 20.05
CA ILE A 33 25.53 -11.18 21.36
C ILE A 33 25.00 -9.82 21.82
N ASN A 34 24.50 -9.76 23.06
CA ASN A 34 24.03 -8.52 23.67
C ASN A 34 25.17 -7.72 24.31
N GLU A 35 24.86 -6.55 24.89
CA GLU A 35 25.82 -5.64 25.53
C GLU A 35 26.49 -6.21 26.79
N HIS A 36 25.96 -7.33 27.33
CA HIS A 36 26.55 -8.05 28.45
C HIS A 36 27.48 -9.21 28.02
N GLY A 37 27.63 -9.43 26.69
CA GLY A 37 28.39 -10.56 26.16
C GLY A 37 27.61 -11.88 26.16
N GLU A 38 26.30 -11.86 26.40
CA GLU A 38 25.47 -13.05 26.45
C GLU A 38 24.97 -13.41 25.04
N VAL A 39 25.03 -14.69 24.74
CA VAL A 39 24.54 -15.24 23.47
C VAL A 39 23.05 -15.43 23.54
N GLN A 40 22.32 -14.85 22.57
CA GLN A 40 20.87 -14.93 22.44
C GLN A 40 20.47 -15.43 21.07
N THR A 41 19.46 -16.30 21.01
CA THR A 41 18.81 -16.68 19.74
C THR A 41 17.56 -15.81 19.55
N LEU A 42 17.47 -15.14 18.41
CA LEU A 42 16.36 -14.26 18.06
C LEU A 42 15.96 -14.43 16.60
N ALA A 43 14.70 -14.10 16.31
CA ALA A 43 14.21 -14.08 14.94
C ALA A 43 14.58 -12.77 14.23
N ILE A 44 14.97 -12.87 12.97
CA ILE A 44 15.10 -11.71 12.07
C ILE A 44 14.23 -11.90 10.84
N PRO A 45 13.72 -10.80 10.20
CA PRO A 45 12.97 -10.90 8.97
C PRO A 45 13.80 -11.50 7.84
N CYS A 46 13.17 -12.36 7.04
CA CYS A 46 13.75 -12.79 5.77
C CYS A 46 13.63 -11.66 4.76
N GLU A 47 14.69 -11.45 3.98
CA GLU A 47 14.68 -10.57 2.83
C GLU A 47 15.12 -11.39 1.62
N ARG A 48 14.31 -11.39 0.57
CA ARG A 48 14.54 -12.21 -0.61
C ARG A 48 14.22 -11.48 -1.89
N ALA A 49 14.99 -11.79 -2.93
CA ALA A 49 14.74 -11.25 -4.26
C ALA A 49 13.55 -11.96 -4.91
N LEU A 50 12.67 -11.18 -5.54
CA LEU A 50 11.59 -11.66 -6.39
C LEU A 50 11.73 -10.97 -7.74
N THR A 51 12.21 -11.68 -8.75
CA THR A 51 12.32 -11.16 -10.12
C THR A 51 11.01 -11.36 -10.85
N VAL A 52 10.42 -10.25 -11.27
CA VAL A 52 9.13 -10.24 -11.96
C VAL A 52 9.33 -10.29 -13.46
N TYR A 53 8.74 -11.28 -14.10
CA TYR A 53 8.68 -11.43 -15.56
C TYR A 53 7.25 -11.20 -16.04
N VAL A 54 7.07 -10.35 -17.05
CA VAL A 54 5.78 -10.12 -17.69
C VAL A 54 5.88 -10.58 -19.14
N ASP A 55 5.04 -11.54 -19.53
CA ASP A 55 5.03 -12.15 -20.87
C ASP A 55 6.43 -12.56 -21.34
N LYS A 56 7.17 -13.25 -20.44
CA LYS A 56 8.56 -13.74 -20.62
C LYS A 56 9.65 -12.67 -20.58
N ARG A 57 9.32 -11.40 -20.36
CA ARG A 57 10.28 -10.32 -20.25
C ARG A 57 10.53 -9.98 -18.78
N GLU A 58 11.80 -9.88 -18.39
CA GLU A 58 12.18 -9.37 -17.07
C GLU A 58 11.76 -7.92 -16.90
N LEU A 59 11.02 -7.64 -15.82
CA LEU A 59 10.52 -6.32 -15.52
C LEU A 59 11.32 -5.64 -14.41
N VAL A 60 11.45 -6.29 -13.24
CA VAL A 60 12.07 -5.73 -12.04
C VAL A 60 12.42 -6.85 -11.08
N THR A 61 13.39 -6.63 -10.21
CA THR A 61 13.61 -7.47 -9.02
C THR A 61 13.23 -6.67 -7.77
N LEU A 62 12.29 -7.19 -6.99
CA LEU A 62 11.79 -6.63 -5.74
C LEU A 62 12.43 -7.36 -4.56
N MET A 63 13.08 -6.62 -3.65
CA MET A 63 13.52 -7.17 -2.37
C MET A 63 12.33 -7.14 -1.42
N THR A 64 11.83 -8.29 -0.99
CA THR A 64 10.57 -8.42 -0.24
C THR A 64 10.69 -9.42 0.91
N LEU A 65 9.83 -9.27 1.90
CA LEU A 65 9.61 -10.24 2.97
C LEU A 65 8.99 -11.55 2.43
N GLY A 66 8.17 -11.45 1.38
CA GLY A 66 7.57 -12.59 0.69
C GLY A 66 6.23 -13.06 1.27
N GLY A 67 5.54 -12.23 2.05
CA GLY A 67 4.28 -12.60 2.69
C GLY A 67 3.09 -12.77 1.72
N HIS A 68 3.02 -11.92 0.70
CA HIS A 68 1.94 -11.91 -0.29
C HIS A 68 2.48 -11.55 -1.67
N PRO A 69 3.32 -12.40 -2.27
CA PRO A 69 4.10 -12.04 -3.45
C PRO A 69 3.23 -11.75 -4.69
N GLU A 70 2.15 -12.47 -4.91
CA GLU A 70 1.25 -12.26 -6.05
C GLU A 70 0.50 -10.93 -5.93
N LEU A 71 0.06 -10.57 -4.70
CA LEU A 71 -0.57 -9.27 -4.44
C LEU A 71 0.41 -8.13 -4.62
N LEU A 72 1.66 -8.30 -4.17
CA LEU A 72 2.73 -7.35 -4.39
C LEU A 72 2.97 -7.09 -5.87
N VAL A 73 3.09 -8.16 -6.66
CA VAL A 73 3.30 -8.06 -8.11
C VAL A 73 2.12 -7.38 -8.79
N LEU A 74 0.90 -7.78 -8.46
CA LEU A 74 -0.32 -7.17 -9.03
C LEU A 74 -0.40 -5.68 -8.70
N GLY A 75 -0.17 -5.31 -7.44
CA GLY A 75 -0.19 -3.91 -7.02
C GLY A 75 0.97 -3.08 -7.58
N TYR A 76 2.13 -3.70 -7.76
CA TYR A 76 3.24 -3.06 -8.48
C TYR A 76 2.83 -2.70 -9.92
N LEU A 77 2.27 -3.66 -10.66
CA LEU A 77 1.79 -3.41 -12.03
C LEU A 77 0.74 -2.29 -12.08
N ARG A 78 -0.20 -2.29 -11.13
CA ARG A 78 -1.20 -1.23 -10.96
C ARG A 78 -0.56 0.14 -10.73
N ASN A 79 0.28 0.26 -9.69
CA ASN A 79 0.82 1.53 -9.23
C ASN A 79 1.92 2.07 -10.17
N GLN A 80 2.55 1.20 -10.98
CA GLN A 80 3.40 1.60 -12.10
C GLN A 80 2.59 1.84 -13.39
N ARG A 81 1.24 1.70 -13.31
CA ARG A 81 0.30 1.86 -14.42
C ARG A 81 0.62 0.99 -15.65
N LEU A 82 1.32 -0.11 -15.44
CA LEU A 82 1.64 -1.06 -16.50
C LEU A 82 0.40 -1.79 -17.01
N VAL A 83 -0.58 -2.00 -16.12
CA VAL A 83 -1.92 -2.47 -16.44
C VAL A 83 -2.96 -1.49 -15.87
N ARG A 84 -4.10 -1.36 -16.55
CA ARG A 84 -5.17 -0.41 -16.18
C ARG A 84 -6.28 -1.06 -15.38
N SER A 85 -6.42 -2.37 -15.52
CA SER A 85 -7.48 -3.15 -14.92
C SER A 85 -6.94 -4.53 -14.54
N VAL A 86 -7.51 -5.14 -13.51
CA VAL A 86 -7.13 -6.47 -13.05
C VAL A 86 -7.47 -7.55 -14.11
N GLU A 87 -8.47 -7.30 -14.91
CA GLU A 87 -8.92 -8.19 -16.00
C GLU A 87 -7.88 -8.31 -17.13
N GLU A 88 -6.93 -7.38 -17.25
CA GLU A 88 -5.82 -7.49 -18.21
C GLU A 88 -4.82 -8.59 -17.82
N VAL A 89 -4.78 -8.97 -16.54
CA VAL A 89 -3.89 -10.02 -16.04
C VAL A 89 -4.59 -11.37 -16.09
N GLU A 90 -3.95 -12.35 -16.74
CA GLU A 90 -4.45 -13.74 -16.82
C GLU A 90 -4.02 -14.55 -15.60
N SER A 91 -2.71 -14.47 -15.26
CA SER A 91 -2.17 -15.20 -14.11
C SER A 91 -0.91 -14.55 -13.54
N ILE A 92 -0.67 -14.82 -12.25
CA ILE A 92 0.59 -14.52 -11.55
C ILE A 92 1.03 -15.80 -10.84
N THR A 93 2.14 -16.38 -11.28
CA THR A 93 2.73 -17.57 -10.69
C THR A 93 4.07 -17.22 -10.06
N VAL A 94 4.22 -17.52 -8.77
CA VAL A 94 5.46 -17.27 -8.02
C VAL A 94 6.11 -18.61 -7.66
N ASP A 95 7.41 -18.68 -7.88
CA ASP A 95 8.26 -19.79 -7.51
C ASP A 95 9.43 -19.26 -6.67
N TRP A 96 9.43 -19.63 -5.39
CA TRP A 96 10.47 -19.21 -4.45
C TRP A 96 11.78 -20.02 -4.58
N GLU A 97 11.80 -21.17 -5.26
CA GLU A 97 13.04 -21.94 -5.48
C GLU A 97 13.97 -21.17 -6.42
N VAL A 98 13.41 -20.48 -7.40
CA VAL A 98 14.15 -19.64 -8.34
C VAL A 98 14.00 -18.15 -8.08
N GLY A 99 13.19 -17.74 -7.11
CA GLY A 99 12.96 -16.34 -6.76
C GLY A 99 12.31 -15.54 -7.89
N ALA A 100 11.36 -16.12 -8.58
CA ALA A 100 10.72 -15.52 -9.76
C ALA A 100 9.18 -15.46 -9.65
N ALA A 101 8.61 -14.40 -10.25
CA ALA A 101 7.19 -14.24 -10.49
C ALA A 101 6.93 -14.12 -11.99
N ALA A 102 6.18 -15.05 -12.55
CA ALA A 102 5.74 -15.02 -13.95
C ALA A 102 4.33 -14.44 -14.04
N VAL A 103 4.22 -13.28 -14.68
CA VAL A 103 2.93 -12.64 -14.99
C VAL A 103 2.60 -12.94 -16.44
N ARG A 104 1.37 -13.41 -16.69
CA ARG A 104 0.81 -13.54 -18.00
C ARG A 104 -0.31 -12.52 -18.16
N THR A 105 -0.26 -11.74 -19.22
CA THR A 105 -1.32 -10.81 -19.58
C THR A 105 -2.16 -11.37 -20.72
N ARG A 106 -3.40 -10.87 -20.88
CA ARG A 106 -4.31 -11.37 -21.92
C ARG A 106 -3.99 -10.82 -23.32
N ALA A 107 -3.46 -9.60 -23.38
CA ALA A 107 -3.24 -8.90 -24.66
C ALA A 107 -1.82 -8.31 -24.78
N GLY A 108 -0.92 -8.59 -23.84
CA GLY A 108 0.36 -7.90 -23.73
C GLY A 108 0.24 -6.51 -23.11
N ILE A 109 1.36 -5.92 -22.73
CA ILE A 109 1.43 -4.52 -22.28
C ILE A 109 1.97 -3.67 -23.44
N ALA A 110 1.16 -2.71 -23.90
CA ALA A 110 1.57 -1.80 -24.97
C ALA A 110 2.79 -0.99 -24.54
N ASP A 111 3.75 -0.83 -25.47
CA ASP A 111 4.95 0.00 -25.31
C ASP A 111 5.76 -0.29 -24.04
N ILE A 112 5.74 -1.53 -23.53
CA ILE A 112 6.44 -1.94 -22.31
C ILE A 112 7.92 -1.54 -22.34
N GLU A 113 8.56 -1.53 -23.51
CA GLU A 113 9.96 -1.13 -23.70
C GLU A 113 10.17 0.34 -23.39
N ALA A 114 9.38 1.21 -24.01
CA ALA A 114 9.47 2.65 -23.79
C ALA A 114 9.14 2.99 -22.32
N ARG A 115 8.11 2.35 -21.77
CA ARG A 115 7.64 2.56 -20.39
C ARG A 115 8.59 2.04 -19.32
N THR A 116 9.46 1.08 -19.66
CA THR A 116 10.46 0.52 -18.74
C THR A 116 11.89 0.93 -19.03
N ALA A 117 12.16 1.59 -20.16
CA ALA A 117 13.50 2.01 -20.59
C ALA A 117 14.14 3.07 -19.68
N LYS A 118 13.34 3.90 -19.02
CA LYS A 118 13.80 4.98 -18.13
C LYS A 118 13.99 4.52 -16.68
N ARG A 119 14.37 3.27 -16.44
CA ARG A 119 14.64 2.78 -15.09
C ARG A 119 15.83 3.50 -14.47
N VAL A 120 15.56 4.29 -13.46
CA VAL A 120 16.58 4.73 -12.52
C VAL A 120 16.64 3.69 -11.41
N VAL A 121 17.74 2.96 -11.33
CA VAL A 121 18.04 2.11 -10.17
C VAL A 121 18.30 3.07 -9.00
N THR A 122 17.31 3.25 -8.14
CA THR A 122 17.51 4.01 -6.91
C THR A 122 18.03 3.08 -5.82
N THR A 123 19.23 3.39 -5.32
CA THR A 123 19.78 2.77 -4.13
C THR A 123 19.00 3.26 -2.90
N GLY A 124 18.40 2.35 -2.19
CA GLY A 124 17.63 2.61 -0.97
C GLY A 124 16.12 2.66 -1.25
N CYS A 125 15.32 2.29 -0.35
CA CYS A 125 13.86 2.18 -0.22
C CYS A 125 12.90 2.80 -1.29
N GLY A 126 13.36 3.21 -2.45
CA GLY A 126 12.59 3.70 -3.59
C GLY A 126 12.66 2.70 -4.73
N GLN A 127 11.52 2.20 -5.17
CA GLN A 127 11.42 1.57 -6.47
C GLN A 127 11.60 2.67 -7.50
N GLY A 128 12.59 2.55 -8.41
CA GLY A 128 12.82 3.55 -9.46
C GLY A 128 11.62 3.72 -10.36
N SER A 129 10.64 4.45 -9.89
CA SER A 129 9.54 4.94 -10.70
C SER A 129 10.05 6.08 -11.57
N VAL A 130 9.47 6.22 -12.73
CA VAL A 130 9.70 7.37 -13.60
C VAL A 130 9.03 8.58 -12.92
N PHE A 131 9.73 9.18 -11.96
CA PHE A 131 9.19 10.24 -11.10
C PHE A 131 8.59 11.40 -11.91
N GLY A 132 9.16 11.74 -13.06
CA GLY A 132 8.63 12.77 -13.95
C GLY A 132 7.23 12.42 -14.48
N GLU A 133 7.04 11.20 -15.00
CA GLU A 133 5.73 10.76 -15.53
C GLU A 133 4.68 10.64 -14.40
N LEU A 134 5.07 10.19 -13.20
CA LEU A 134 4.17 10.15 -12.05
C LEU A 134 3.74 11.57 -11.61
N MET A 135 4.60 12.56 -11.74
CA MET A 135 4.28 13.96 -11.40
C MET A 135 3.35 14.60 -12.42
N ASP A 136 3.49 14.30 -13.71
CA ASP A 136 2.60 14.81 -14.76
C ASP A 136 1.16 14.33 -14.55
N GLU A 137 1.00 13.11 -14.03
CA GLU A 137 -0.31 12.50 -13.77
C GLU A 137 -0.94 12.89 -12.42
N VAL A 138 -0.16 13.49 -11.49
CA VAL A 138 -0.67 13.95 -10.19
C VAL A 138 -1.82 14.95 -10.36
N ASP A 139 -1.78 15.77 -11.42
CA ASP A 139 -2.81 16.77 -11.70
C ASP A 139 -4.15 16.17 -12.16
N GLU A 140 -4.15 14.93 -12.62
CA GLU A 140 -5.36 14.22 -13.04
C GLU A 140 -6.07 13.54 -11.87
N ILE A 141 -5.36 13.31 -10.75
CA ILE A 141 -5.93 12.63 -9.59
C ILE A 141 -7.00 13.50 -8.94
N ARG A 142 -8.19 12.94 -8.78
CA ARG A 142 -9.29 13.53 -8.02
C ARG A 142 -9.67 12.61 -6.89
N LEU A 143 -9.40 13.04 -5.66
CA LEU A 143 -9.75 12.27 -4.47
C LEU A 143 -11.20 12.55 -4.06
N PRO A 144 -11.95 11.50 -3.70
CA PRO A 144 -13.32 11.64 -3.23
C PRO A 144 -13.39 12.41 -1.91
N ASP A 145 -14.56 12.94 -1.62
CA ASP A 145 -14.82 13.55 -0.31
C ASP A 145 -14.89 12.46 0.76
N ALA A 146 -14.12 12.68 1.82
CA ALA A 146 -14.09 11.80 2.98
C ALA A 146 -13.72 12.58 4.23
N THR A 147 -14.16 12.10 5.37
CA THR A 147 -13.81 12.67 6.68
C THR A 147 -13.45 11.56 7.66
N LEU A 148 -12.49 11.86 8.54
CA LEU A 148 -12.09 11.03 9.65
C LEU A 148 -12.28 11.81 10.96
N THR A 149 -12.90 11.22 11.97
CA THR A 149 -12.95 11.84 13.30
C THR A 149 -11.67 11.56 14.07
N GLN A 150 -11.34 12.42 15.03
CA GLN A 150 -10.17 12.21 15.90
C GLN A 150 -10.30 10.92 16.71
N SER A 151 -11.51 10.54 17.13
CA SER A 151 -11.75 9.26 17.81
C SER A 151 -11.41 8.07 16.91
N GLN A 152 -11.87 8.08 15.66
CA GLN A 152 -11.54 7.03 14.68
C GLN A 152 -10.03 6.96 14.42
N LEU A 153 -9.34 8.10 14.33
CA LEU A 153 -7.88 8.12 14.21
C LEU A 153 -7.21 7.41 15.39
N TYR A 154 -7.67 7.66 16.60
CA TYR A 154 -7.16 6.97 17.79
C TYR A 154 -7.49 5.48 17.79
N GLY A 155 -8.67 5.10 17.31
CA GLY A 155 -9.05 3.70 17.09
C GLY A 155 -8.11 2.99 16.12
N ILE A 156 -7.81 3.60 14.98
CA ILE A 156 -6.84 3.10 13.99
C ILE A 156 -5.46 2.88 14.63
N VAL A 157 -4.92 3.89 15.32
CA VAL A 157 -3.60 3.80 15.97
C VAL A 157 -3.59 2.70 17.03
N ASN A 158 -4.67 2.54 17.79
CA ASN A 158 -4.80 1.48 18.78
C ASN A 158 -4.90 0.09 18.15
N ALA A 159 -5.65 -0.08 17.06
CA ALA A 159 -5.76 -1.34 16.34
C ALA A 159 -4.38 -1.81 15.84
N ILE A 160 -3.60 -0.91 15.26
CA ILE A 160 -2.21 -1.21 14.84
C ILE A 160 -1.33 -1.59 16.03
N ARG A 161 -1.47 -0.91 17.17
CA ARG A 161 -0.69 -1.23 18.37
C ARG A 161 -0.98 -2.63 18.91
N LEU A 162 -2.22 -3.09 18.77
CA LEU A 162 -2.65 -4.41 19.24
C LEU A 162 -2.36 -5.52 18.21
N GLN A 163 -2.19 -5.18 16.93
CA GLN A 163 -1.92 -6.14 15.86
C GLN A 163 -0.66 -6.96 16.16
N GLU A 164 -0.77 -8.28 16.16
CA GLU A 164 0.38 -9.18 16.14
C GLU A 164 1.11 -9.07 14.80
N SER A 165 2.45 -9.04 14.84
CA SER A 165 3.22 -8.66 13.67
C SER A 165 4.65 -9.18 13.69
N THR A 166 5.25 -9.32 12.51
CA THR A 166 6.68 -9.61 12.32
C THR A 166 7.55 -8.53 12.97
N TYR A 167 7.09 -7.26 12.94
CA TYR A 167 7.80 -6.17 13.61
C TYR A 167 7.94 -6.39 15.11
N LYS A 168 6.91 -6.90 15.78
CA LYS A 168 6.95 -7.18 17.22
C LYS A 168 7.89 -8.34 17.57
N SER A 169 7.94 -9.35 16.72
CA SER A 169 8.74 -10.55 16.97
C SER A 169 10.19 -10.46 16.48
N ALA A 170 10.43 -9.74 15.38
CA ALA A 170 11.70 -9.73 14.67
C ALA A 170 12.21 -8.32 14.29
N GLY A 171 11.39 -7.27 14.44
CA GLY A 171 11.76 -5.91 14.03
C GLY A 171 11.91 -5.73 12.52
N SER A 172 12.56 -4.65 12.13
CA SER A 172 13.13 -4.38 10.78
C SER A 172 12.19 -4.54 9.59
N VAL A 173 10.88 -4.36 9.76
CA VAL A 173 9.87 -4.34 8.69
C VAL A 173 8.99 -3.09 8.79
N HIS A 174 8.31 -2.78 7.70
CA HIS A 174 7.31 -1.74 7.62
C HIS A 174 5.92 -2.36 7.56
N GLY A 175 5.03 -1.94 8.47
CA GLY A 175 3.62 -2.31 8.46
C GLY A 175 2.79 -1.26 7.71
N CYS A 176 1.88 -1.74 6.86
CA CYS A 176 0.83 -0.96 6.23
C CYS A 176 -0.53 -1.62 6.45
N ALA A 177 -1.59 -0.82 6.53
CA ALA A 177 -2.94 -1.33 6.69
C ALA A 177 -3.97 -0.46 5.96
N LEU A 178 -5.05 -1.08 5.53
CA LEU A 178 -6.22 -0.40 5.02
C LEU A 178 -7.35 -0.52 6.03
N PHE A 179 -8.03 0.60 6.29
CA PHE A 179 -9.14 0.69 7.24
C PHE A 179 -10.40 1.21 6.57
N ARG A 180 -11.55 0.78 7.09
CA ARG A 180 -12.85 1.44 6.91
C ARG A 180 -13.31 1.90 8.30
N GLY A 181 -13.36 3.21 8.53
CA GLY A 181 -13.50 3.74 9.89
C GLY A 181 -12.39 3.21 10.81
N GLU A 182 -12.74 2.48 11.87
CA GLU A 182 -11.78 1.82 12.77
C GLU A 182 -11.55 0.34 12.44
N GLN A 183 -12.32 -0.22 11.51
CA GLN A 183 -12.18 -1.61 11.09
C GLN A 183 -10.96 -1.78 10.19
N MET A 184 -10.00 -2.58 10.63
CA MET A 184 -8.88 -3.01 9.81
C MET A 184 -9.36 -4.03 8.78
N LEU A 185 -9.24 -3.71 7.49
CA LEU A 185 -9.64 -4.60 6.39
C LEU A 185 -8.50 -5.51 5.97
N PHE A 186 -7.28 -4.97 5.91
CA PHE A 186 -6.10 -5.72 5.54
C PHE A 186 -4.86 -5.11 6.19
N PHE A 187 -3.97 -5.97 6.70
CA PHE A 187 -2.67 -5.59 7.25
C PHE A 187 -1.57 -6.39 6.57
N VAL A 188 -0.49 -5.72 6.22
CA VAL A 188 0.67 -6.35 5.59
C VAL A 188 1.96 -5.74 6.10
N GLU A 189 2.98 -6.58 6.21
CA GLU A 189 4.34 -6.16 6.51
C GLU A 189 5.27 -6.56 5.38
N ASP A 190 6.24 -5.70 5.11
CA ASP A 190 7.33 -5.97 4.18
C ASP A 190 8.60 -5.24 4.62
N VAL A 191 9.77 -5.69 4.17
CA VAL A 191 11.06 -5.01 4.38
C VAL A 191 11.07 -3.63 3.72
N GLY A 192 10.29 -3.45 2.64
CA GLY A 192 10.10 -2.21 1.92
C GLY A 192 8.69 -1.62 2.09
N ARG A 193 8.56 -0.37 2.57
CA ARG A 193 7.25 0.30 2.67
C ARG A 193 6.52 0.42 1.33
N HIS A 194 7.27 0.52 0.21
CA HIS A 194 6.69 0.58 -1.13
C HIS A 194 6.08 -0.76 -1.55
N ASN A 195 6.71 -1.87 -1.17
CA ASN A 195 6.13 -3.20 -1.38
C ASN A 195 4.85 -3.36 -0.57
N ALA A 196 4.84 -2.89 0.68
CA ALA A 196 3.65 -3.00 1.52
C ALA A 196 2.45 -2.22 0.95
N VAL A 197 2.64 -0.99 0.43
CA VAL A 197 1.54 -0.25 -0.21
C VAL A 197 1.11 -0.89 -1.53
N ASP A 198 2.05 -1.42 -2.32
CA ASP A 198 1.72 -2.14 -3.55
C ASP A 198 0.92 -3.41 -3.24
N THR A 199 1.29 -4.15 -2.21
CA THR A 199 0.52 -5.34 -1.78
C THR A 199 -0.92 -4.98 -1.42
N ILE A 200 -1.15 -3.86 -0.71
CA ILE A 200 -2.51 -3.38 -0.41
C ILE A 200 -3.26 -2.99 -1.69
N ALA A 201 -2.59 -2.29 -2.62
CA ALA A 201 -3.18 -1.91 -3.90
C ALA A 201 -3.61 -3.13 -4.73
N GLY A 202 -2.79 -4.17 -4.77
CA GLY A 202 -3.11 -5.44 -5.42
C GLY A 202 -4.28 -6.15 -4.75
N TRP A 203 -4.30 -6.20 -3.41
CA TRP A 203 -5.40 -6.77 -2.66
C TRP A 203 -6.73 -6.04 -2.95
N MET A 204 -6.75 -4.69 -2.93
CA MET A 204 -7.95 -3.90 -3.24
C MET A 204 -8.53 -4.22 -4.62
N TRP A 205 -7.69 -4.47 -5.61
CA TRP A 205 -8.14 -4.79 -6.95
C TRP A 205 -8.86 -6.14 -7.07
N LEU A 206 -8.53 -7.08 -6.19
CA LEU A 206 -9.17 -8.39 -6.16
C LEU A 206 -10.47 -8.41 -5.35
N GLN A 207 -10.66 -7.43 -4.46
CA GLN A 207 -11.90 -7.35 -3.69
C GLN A 207 -13.03 -6.79 -4.55
N GLU A 208 -14.22 -7.31 -4.34
CA GLU A 208 -15.45 -6.78 -4.94
C GLU A 208 -16.17 -5.89 -3.93
N GLU A 209 -16.62 -4.74 -4.37
CA GLU A 209 -17.40 -3.80 -3.58
C GLU A 209 -18.52 -3.20 -4.46
N GLY A 210 -19.67 -2.98 -3.84
CA GLY A 210 -20.87 -2.49 -4.51
C GLY A 210 -21.94 -3.57 -4.60
N ALA A 211 -23.14 -3.25 -4.09
CA ALA A 211 -24.27 -4.18 -4.09
C ALA A 211 -24.98 -4.22 -5.45
N ASP A 212 -25.08 -3.06 -6.11
CA ASP A 212 -25.83 -2.90 -7.36
C ASP A 212 -24.93 -2.99 -8.60
N GLU A 213 -23.69 -2.49 -8.49
CA GLU A 213 -22.68 -2.56 -9.54
C GLU A 213 -21.37 -3.07 -8.93
N PRO A 214 -21.14 -4.39 -8.86
CA PRO A 214 -19.90 -4.97 -8.34
C PRO A 214 -18.68 -4.49 -9.13
N GLY A 215 -17.69 -3.95 -8.43
CA GLY A 215 -16.45 -3.45 -9.01
C GLY A 215 -15.28 -3.66 -8.06
N PRO A 216 -14.05 -3.26 -8.45
CA PRO A 216 -12.91 -3.31 -7.55
C PRO A 216 -13.16 -2.40 -6.35
N MET A 217 -12.61 -2.79 -5.17
CA MET A 217 -12.78 -2.03 -3.94
C MET A 217 -12.35 -0.57 -4.14
N SER A 218 -13.27 0.35 -3.82
CA SER A 218 -13.02 1.79 -3.83
C SER A 218 -12.16 2.21 -2.63
N GLY A 219 -11.28 3.20 -2.85
CA GLY A 219 -10.54 3.87 -1.77
C GLY A 219 -11.32 4.97 -1.05
N ALA A 220 -12.51 5.34 -1.54
CA ALA A 220 -13.23 6.56 -1.18
C ALA A 220 -13.54 6.69 0.33
N ASP A 221 -13.94 5.62 0.97
CA ASP A 221 -14.28 5.55 2.40
C ASP A 221 -13.16 4.89 3.24
N LYS A 222 -11.97 4.80 2.67
CA LYS A 222 -10.85 4.11 3.29
C LYS A 222 -9.82 5.09 3.87
N VAL A 223 -9.10 4.60 4.88
CA VAL A 223 -7.92 5.24 5.44
C VAL A 223 -6.74 4.30 5.27
N PHE A 224 -5.66 4.79 4.69
CA PHE A 224 -4.41 4.04 4.59
C PHE A 224 -3.50 4.39 5.75
N TYR A 225 -3.00 3.37 6.46
CA TYR A 225 -2.02 3.53 7.52
C TYR A 225 -0.65 2.98 7.11
N THR A 226 0.42 3.64 7.53
CA THR A 226 1.80 3.16 7.35
C THR A 226 2.69 3.48 8.55
N THR A 227 3.64 2.60 8.87
CA THR A 227 4.72 2.90 9.82
C THR A 227 5.82 3.75 9.19
N GLY A 228 5.90 3.77 7.84
CA GLY A 228 6.92 4.46 7.08
C GLY A 228 6.67 5.96 6.89
N ARG A 229 7.70 6.69 6.45
CA ARG A 229 7.60 8.11 6.10
C ARG A 229 6.66 8.30 4.90
N LEU A 230 5.94 9.42 4.89
CA LEU A 230 5.14 9.87 3.74
C LEU A 230 6.07 10.61 2.76
N THR A 231 6.64 9.87 1.83
CA THR A 231 7.38 10.42 0.69
C THR A 231 6.42 10.73 -0.46
N SER A 232 6.86 11.47 -1.47
CA SER A 232 6.06 11.73 -2.68
C SER A 232 5.47 10.46 -3.28
N GLU A 233 6.28 9.41 -3.42
CA GLU A 233 5.84 8.13 -3.98
C GLU A 233 4.76 7.44 -3.11
N MET A 234 4.90 7.46 -1.79
CA MET A 234 3.87 6.92 -0.89
C MET A 234 2.56 7.67 -1.00
N VAL A 235 2.61 9.01 -1.13
CA VAL A 235 1.42 9.86 -1.33
C VAL A 235 0.79 9.58 -2.68
N ILE A 236 1.57 9.53 -3.76
CA ILE A 236 1.07 9.24 -5.11
C ILE A 236 0.38 7.88 -5.15
N LYS A 237 1.02 6.83 -4.67
CA LYS A 237 0.43 5.47 -4.64
C LYS A 237 -0.87 5.43 -3.84
N SER A 238 -0.93 6.11 -2.69
CA SER A 238 -2.16 6.20 -1.89
C SER A 238 -3.27 6.94 -2.66
N ALA A 239 -2.94 8.03 -3.33
CA ALA A 239 -3.88 8.79 -4.13
C ALA A 239 -4.36 8.00 -5.37
N GLN A 240 -3.49 7.22 -6.02
CA GLN A 240 -3.85 6.32 -7.13
C GLN A 240 -4.78 5.18 -6.69
N MET A 241 -4.72 4.76 -5.43
CA MET A 241 -5.72 3.84 -4.85
C MET A 241 -7.07 4.51 -4.58
N GLY A 242 -7.18 5.83 -4.78
CA GLY A 242 -8.38 6.62 -4.47
C GLY A 242 -8.57 6.88 -2.97
N VAL A 243 -7.53 6.67 -2.15
CA VAL A 243 -7.61 6.84 -0.69
C VAL A 243 -7.32 8.28 -0.31
N PRO A 244 -8.32 9.01 0.25
CA PRO A 244 -8.20 10.45 0.52
C PRO A 244 -7.48 10.79 1.83
N ILE A 245 -7.29 9.83 2.73
CA ILE A 245 -6.73 10.05 4.07
C ILE A 245 -5.63 9.03 4.34
N VAL A 246 -4.43 9.53 4.67
CA VAL A 246 -3.28 8.69 5.00
C VAL A 246 -2.76 9.03 6.39
N VAL A 247 -2.58 8.00 7.21
CA VAL A 247 -2.05 8.09 8.57
C VAL A 247 -0.68 7.43 8.64
N SER A 248 0.31 8.14 9.13
CA SER A 248 1.67 7.62 9.31
C SER A 248 2.13 7.73 10.77
N ARG A 249 2.77 6.67 11.27
CA ARG A 249 3.53 6.72 12.52
C ARG A 249 4.75 7.64 12.42
N SER A 250 5.31 7.78 11.24
CA SER A 250 6.47 8.62 10.93
C SER A 250 6.03 10.02 10.47
N GLY A 251 6.96 10.82 9.96
CA GLY A 251 6.70 12.15 9.41
C GLY A 251 6.49 12.13 7.90
N ILE A 252 6.38 13.35 7.35
CA ILE A 252 6.26 13.62 5.92
C ILE A 252 7.52 14.31 5.40
N THR A 253 7.91 14.03 4.16
CA THR A 253 8.99 14.76 3.47
C THR A 253 8.45 16.02 2.79
N GLN A 254 9.33 16.98 2.47
CA GLN A 254 8.93 18.19 1.74
C GLN A 254 8.16 17.85 0.45
N MET A 255 8.72 16.97 -0.39
CA MET A 255 8.06 16.57 -1.63
C MET A 255 6.74 15.82 -1.38
N GLY A 256 6.69 14.96 -0.37
CA GLY A 256 5.45 14.30 0.04
C GLY A 256 4.37 15.29 0.46
N HIS A 257 4.74 16.36 1.17
CA HIS A 257 3.83 17.43 1.55
C HIS A 257 3.28 18.17 0.31
N MET A 258 4.17 18.61 -0.59
CA MET A 258 3.77 19.32 -1.81
C MET A 258 2.81 18.50 -2.68
N VAL A 259 3.09 17.20 -2.86
CA VAL A 259 2.19 16.32 -3.62
C VAL A 259 0.86 16.13 -2.90
N ALA A 260 0.86 15.93 -1.57
CA ALA A 260 -0.37 15.78 -0.79
C ALA A 260 -1.27 17.01 -0.88
N GLU A 261 -0.70 18.22 -0.82
CA GLU A 261 -1.44 19.47 -1.04
C GLU A 261 -2.06 19.53 -2.45
N ARG A 262 -1.27 19.19 -3.47
CA ARG A 262 -1.69 19.26 -4.88
C ARG A 262 -2.86 18.32 -5.20
N VAL A 263 -2.86 17.10 -4.63
CA VAL A 263 -3.96 16.13 -4.83
C VAL A 263 -5.09 16.26 -3.81
N GLY A 264 -4.97 17.15 -2.83
CA GLY A 264 -5.98 17.31 -1.76
C GLY A 264 -6.08 16.10 -0.80
N LEU A 265 -4.97 15.37 -0.60
CA LEU A 265 -4.88 14.23 0.30
C LEU A 265 -4.64 14.70 1.73
N CYS A 266 -5.42 14.18 2.69
CA CYS A 266 -5.21 14.42 4.11
C CYS A 266 -4.03 13.57 4.61
N ALA A 267 -2.89 14.21 4.80
CA ALA A 267 -1.69 13.57 5.32
C ALA A 267 -1.55 13.83 6.81
N ILE A 268 -1.69 12.77 7.60
CA ILE A 268 -1.53 12.79 9.05
C ILE A 268 -0.28 12.01 9.40
N GLY A 269 0.67 12.63 10.09
CA GLY A 269 1.89 11.97 10.53
C GLY A 269 2.16 12.09 12.01
N ARG A 270 3.25 11.45 12.47
CA ARG A 270 3.61 11.30 13.88
C ARG A 270 2.47 10.74 14.73
N ALA A 271 1.62 9.91 14.12
CA ALA A 271 0.45 9.34 14.77
C ALA A 271 0.88 8.20 15.71
N THR A 272 0.95 8.53 17.00
CA THR A 272 1.32 7.61 18.07
C THR A 272 0.46 7.87 19.29
N ASN A 273 -0.16 6.84 19.86
CA ASN A 273 -1.10 6.97 20.98
C ASN A 273 -2.19 8.03 20.69
N ARG A 274 -2.17 9.16 21.41
CA ARG A 274 -3.09 10.30 21.23
C ARG A 274 -2.41 11.53 20.63
N HIS A 275 -1.23 11.38 20.04
CA HIS A 275 -0.51 12.45 19.35
C HIS A 275 -0.56 12.25 17.85
N PHE A 276 -0.72 13.32 17.09
CA PHE A 276 -0.62 13.37 15.64
C PHE A 276 -0.39 14.79 15.13
N LEU A 277 0.04 14.92 13.88
CA LEU A 277 0.11 16.19 13.16
C LEU A 277 -0.62 16.02 11.82
N CYS A 278 -1.63 16.84 11.55
CA CYS A 278 -2.26 16.94 10.25
C CYS A 278 -1.52 17.97 9.41
N TYR A 279 -0.87 17.54 8.34
CA TYR A 279 -0.01 18.38 7.51
C TYR A 279 -0.78 19.04 6.35
N THR A 280 -1.75 18.33 5.76
CA THR A 280 -2.48 18.77 4.57
C THR A 280 -3.96 18.42 4.67
N ALA A 281 -4.81 19.14 3.92
CA ALA A 281 -6.27 18.94 3.84
C ALA A 281 -6.96 18.75 5.22
N PRO A 282 -6.75 19.67 6.20
CA PRO A 282 -7.27 19.52 7.56
C PRO A 282 -8.81 19.50 7.64
N GLN A 283 -9.51 19.97 6.62
CA GLN A 283 -10.97 19.91 6.52
C GLN A 283 -11.51 18.48 6.46
N ARG A 284 -10.66 17.50 6.11
CA ARG A 284 -11.01 16.07 6.12
C ARG A 284 -10.89 15.44 7.52
N LEU A 285 -10.32 16.17 8.51
CA LEU A 285 -10.17 15.71 9.89
C LEU A 285 -11.11 16.47 10.81
N LYS A 286 -12.09 15.77 11.39
CA LYS A 286 -12.99 16.32 12.41
C LYS A 286 -12.33 16.23 13.78
N LEU A 287 -11.78 17.35 14.27
CA LEU A 287 -11.12 17.42 15.56
C LEU A 287 -12.12 17.26 16.71
N GLN A 288 -11.69 16.62 17.78
CA GLN A 288 -12.37 16.43 19.05
C GLN A 288 -11.33 16.69 20.17
N PRO A 289 -11.01 17.98 20.43
CA PRO A 289 -9.91 18.35 21.33
C PRO A 289 -10.06 17.82 22.77
N GLU A 290 -11.29 17.55 23.19
CA GLU A 290 -11.61 16.95 24.49
C GLU A 290 -11.07 15.53 24.64
N LEU A 291 -10.80 14.83 23.55
CA LEU A 291 -10.18 13.49 23.54
C LEU A 291 -8.66 13.54 23.59
N ALA A 292 -8.07 14.72 23.41
CA ALA A 292 -6.62 14.87 23.45
C ALA A 292 -6.09 14.58 24.87
N GLY A 293 -4.91 13.96 24.94
CA GLY A 293 -4.20 13.81 26.20
C GLY A 293 -3.72 15.16 26.78
N PRO A 294 -3.19 15.16 28.00
CA PRO A 294 -2.63 16.39 28.60
C PRO A 294 -1.59 17.01 27.65
N ARG A 295 -1.62 18.35 27.50
CA ARG A 295 -0.59 19.05 26.71
C ARG A 295 0.77 18.79 27.31
N LEU A 296 1.66 18.12 26.58
CA LEU A 296 3.07 18.10 26.93
C LEU A 296 3.54 19.55 26.89
N ARG A 297 4.04 20.08 28.00
CA ARG A 297 4.67 21.40 28.02
C ARG A 297 5.81 21.37 27.01
N ALA A 298 5.82 22.30 26.07
CA ALA A 298 6.98 22.52 25.22
C ALA A 298 8.17 22.75 26.16
N ALA A 299 9.21 21.93 26.02
CA ALA A 299 10.51 22.25 26.62
C ALA A 299 10.96 23.56 25.96
N ALA A 300 11.20 24.57 26.79
CA ALA A 300 11.67 25.87 26.41
C ALA A 300 13.09 25.79 25.83
#